data_b0e968153c3266d624b80e6fd357eda9
#
_entry.id   b0e968153c3266d624b80e6fd357eda9
#
_cell.length_a   1.000
_cell.length_b   1.000
_cell.length_c   1.000
_cell.angle_alpha   90.00
_cell.angle_beta   90.00
_cell.angle_gamma   90.00
#
_symmetry.space_group_name_H-M   'P 1'
#
loop_
_entity.id
_entity.type
_entity.pdbx_description
1 polymer ?
#
loop_
_entity_poly.entity_id
_entity_poly.type
_entity_poly.pdbx_seq_one_letter_code
_entity_poly.pdbx_strand_id
1 'polypeptide(L)'
;MYYLYNEEDIYDFITRVLPSLNNDCEIYISEEIKQMNKPKNMKLNIGVRLQNDLLKIDINSINVDKEEIKDILYAYQHKKNYHRLKNGEFINLDDDSIKDLDLLFNDLNIEYNDLKDGEVEVDKYHSLYLENFMNSSSLHFNRDQHFQDLISHIEEKRS
;
A
#
# COMPACT_ATOMS: atom_id res chain seq x y z
N MET A 1 34.61 -1.18 1.89
CA MET A 1 34.14 -0.66 3.09
C MET A 1 32.81 -0.02 2.97
N TYR A 2 32.57 0.55 1.92
CA TYR A 2 31.36 1.07 1.71
C TYR A 2 30.32 0.09 1.65
N TYR A 3 30.59 -1.08 1.47
CA TYR A 3 29.66 -2.10 1.49
C TYR A 3 29.17 -2.36 2.87
N LEU A 4 29.60 -1.64 3.80
CA LEU A 4 29.09 -1.77 5.14
C LEU A 4 27.85 -0.94 5.38
N TYR A 5 27.45 -0.09 4.44
CA TYR A 5 26.23 0.66 4.60
C TYR A 5 25.03 -0.26 4.40
N ASN A 6 24.11 -0.25 5.35
CA ASN A 6 22.87 -1.00 5.22
C ASN A 6 21.80 -0.11 4.54
N GLU A 7 20.63 -0.67 4.29
CA GLU A 7 19.57 0.06 3.62
C GLU A 7 19.07 1.26 4.40
N GLU A 8 19.06 1.18 5.71
CA GLU A 8 18.65 2.30 6.54
C GLU A 8 19.58 3.49 6.41
N ASP A 9 20.87 3.26 6.34
CA ASP A 9 21.86 4.31 6.18
C ASP A 9 21.68 5.00 4.82
N ILE A 10 21.41 4.21 3.78
CA ILE A 10 21.17 4.74 2.45
C ILE A 10 19.90 5.60 2.44
N TYR A 11 18.84 5.10 3.07
CA TYR A 11 17.57 5.82 3.15
C TYR A 11 17.74 7.13 3.90
N ASP A 12 18.42 7.13 5.04
CA ASP A 12 18.69 8.33 5.81
C ASP A 12 19.49 9.34 5.03
N PHE A 13 20.48 8.89 4.28
CA PHE A 13 21.28 9.77 3.44
C PHE A 13 20.40 10.46 2.40
N ILE A 14 19.54 9.70 1.73
CA ILE A 14 18.68 10.24 0.69
C ILE A 14 17.65 11.22 1.25
N THR A 15 17.08 10.92 2.42
CA THR A 15 15.99 11.73 2.96
C THR A 15 16.43 12.92 3.77
N ARG A 16 17.57 12.84 4.44
CA ARG A 16 18.04 13.91 5.33
C ARG A 16 19.27 14.62 4.84
N VAL A 17 20.28 13.86 4.43
CA VAL A 17 21.59 14.45 4.12
C VAL A 17 21.60 15.07 2.73
N LEU A 18 21.07 14.36 1.76
CA LEU A 18 21.12 14.80 0.38
C LEU A 18 20.41 16.14 0.16
N PRO A 19 19.20 16.38 0.68
CA PRO A 19 18.56 17.68 0.53
C PRO A 19 19.33 18.82 1.17
N SER A 20 19.97 18.59 2.31
CA SER A 20 20.73 19.63 2.97
C SER A 20 22.04 19.97 2.24
N LEU A 21 22.64 18.97 1.61
CA LEU A 21 23.85 19.19 0.83
C LEU A 21 23.59 19.92 -0.47
N ASN A 22 22.37 19.83 -0.94
CA ASN A 22 22.00 20.37 -2.23
C ASN A 22 22.19 21.88 -2.35
N ASN A 23 22.18 22.60 -1.24
CA ASN A 23 22.37 24.05 -1.23
C ASN A 23 23.83 24.46 -1.14
N ASP A 24 24.68 23.61 -0.57
CA ASP A 24 26.06 23.96 -0.27
C ASP A 24 27.07 23.35 -1.21
N CYS A 25 26.72 22.26 -1.85
CA CYS A 25 27.62 21.57 -2.75
C CYS A 25 26.91 21.35 -4.04
N GLU A 26 27.45 21.87 -5.04
CA GLU A 26 27.00 21.50 -6.34
C GLU A 26 27.44 20.14 -6.60
N ILE A 27 26.66 19.23 -6.22
CA ILE A 27 27.16 18.00 -6.24
C ILE A 27 26.95 17.32 -7.45
N TYR A 28 27.77 16.63 -7.69
CA TYR A 28 28.03 15.67 -8.66
C TYR A 28 27.03 14.50 -8.66
N ILE A 29 25.84 14.70 -8.14
CA ILE A 29 24.77 13.73 -8.19
C ILE A 29 23.75 14.25 -9.19
N SER A 30 23.56 13.53 -10.27
CA SER A 30 22.64 13.97 -11.31
C SER A 30 21.19 13.97 -10.81
N GLU A 31 20.37 14.79 -11.45
CA GLU A 31 18.95 14.83 -11.15
C GLU A 31 18.30 13.46 -11.36
N GLU A 32 18.78 12.69 -12.32
CA GLU A 32 18.30 11.34 -12.56
C GLU A 32 18.52 10.43 -11.37
N ILE A 33 19.70 10.48 -10.77
CA ILE A 33 20.00 9.68 -9.59
C ILE A 33 19.16 10.12 -8.42
N LYS A 34 18.95 11.42 -8.23
CA LYS A 34 18.10 11.94 -7.17
C LYS A 34 16.66 11.45 -7.32
N GLN A 35 16.15 11.46 -8.56
CA GLN A 35 14.79 11.01 -8.82
C GLN A 35 14.66 9.51 -8.59
N MET A 36 15.64 8.73 -9.00
CA MET A 36 15.61 7.28 -8.84
C MET A 36 15.60 6.85 -7.38
N ASN A 37 16.32 7.58 -6.54
CA ASN A 37 16.48 7.19 -5.13
C ASN A 37 15.54 7.91 -4.18
N LYS A 38 14.71 8.80 -4.69
CA LYS A 38 13.77 9.52 -3.84
C LYS A 38 12.67 8.59 -3.37
N PRO A 39 12.37 8.56 -2.04
CA PRO A 39 11.27 7.74 -1.55
C PRO A 39 9.95 8.13 -2.19
N LYS A 40 9.18 7.14 -2.58
CA LYS A 40 7.89 7.33 -3.26
C LYS A 40 6.76 6.78 -2.43
N ASN A 41 5.61 7.40 -2.58
CA ASN A 41 4.39 6.87 -1.99
C ASN A 41 3.81 5.79 -2.89
N MET A 42 3.20 4.80 -2.28
CA MET A 42 2.58 3.72 -3.01
C MET A 42 1.22 4.16 -3.52
N LYS A 43 0.96 3.93 -4.80
CA LYS A 43 -0.33 4.28 -5.41
C LYS A 43 -1.20 3.05 -5.46
N LEU A 44 -2.08 2.93 -4.49
CA LEU A 44 -2.93 1.75 -4.33
C LEU A 44 -4.25 1.87 -5.06
N ASN A 45 -4.64 0.78 -5.71
CA ASN A 45 -5.98 0.57 -6.24
C ASN A 45 -6.53 -0.72 -5.65
N ILE A 46 -7.74 -0.67 -5.12
CA ILE A 46 -8.33 -1.83 -4.49
C ILE A 46 -9.62 -2.18 -5.23
N GLY A 47 -9.69 -3.40 -5.75
CA GLY A 47 -10.89 -3.91 -6.40
C GLY A 47 -11.67 -4.79 -5.44
N VAL A 48 -12.98 -4.64 -5.41
CA VAL A 48 -13.86 -5.45 -4.58
C VAL A 48 -14.86 -6.14 -5.49
N ARG A 49 -14.91 -7.47 -5.42
CA ARG A 49 -15.85 -8.29 -6.18
C ARG A 49 -16.58 -9.26 -5.27
N LEU A 50 -17.84 -9.49 -5.57
CA LEU A 50 -18.59 -10.56 -4.93
C LEU A 50 -18.61 -11.75 -5.87
N GLN A 51 -18.11 -12.89 -5.44
CA GLN A 51 -18.06 -14.10 -6.23
C GLN A 51 -18.27 -15.32 -5.32
N ASN A 52 -19.25 -16.17 -5.64
CA ASN A 52 -19.53 -17.38 -4.86
C ASN A 52 -19.74 -17.11 -3.37
N ASP A 53 -20.49 -16.06 -3.04
CA ASP A 53 -20.77 -15.64 -1.67
C ASP A 53 -19.56 -15.19 -0.87
N LEU A 54 -18.44 -14.94 -1.54
CA LEU A 54 -17.24 -14.40 -0.92
C LEU A 54 -16.89 -13.06 -1.54
N LEU A 55 -16.38 -12.17 -0.71
CA LEU A 55 -15.82 -10.91 -1.19
C LEU A 55 -14.36 -11.12 -1.51
N LYS A 56 -14.00 -10.85 -2.76
CA LYS A 56 -12.62 -10.91 -3.20
C LYS A 56 -12.08 -9.49 -3.26
N ILE A 57 -11.04 -9.25 -2.48
CA ILE A 57 -10.39 -7.95 -2.41
C ILE A 57 -9.06 -8.05 -3.13
N ASP A 58 -8.94 -7.35 -4.25
CA ASP A 58 -7.76 -7.37 -5.09
C ASP A 58 -6.98 -6.08 -4.87
N ILE A 59 -5.76 -6.19 -4.38
CA ILE A 59 -4.92 -5.05 -4.06
C ILE A 59 -3.85 -4.90 -5.11
N ASN A 60 -3.89 -3.78 -5.81
CA ASN A 60 -2.97 -3.47 -6.89
C ASN A 60 -2.28 -2.14 -6.63
N SER A 61 -1.13 -1.97 -7.24
CA SER A 61 -0.46 -0.68 -7.25
C SER A 61 0.07 -0.40 -8.65
N ILE A 62 0.05 0.87 -9.03
CA ILE A 62 0.58 1.28 -10.32
C ILE A 62 2.11 1.19 -10.33
N ASN A 63 2.73 1.45 -9.18
CA ASN A 63 4.18 1.55 -9.09
C ASN A 63 4.85 0.45 -8.25
N VAL A 64 4.10 -0.56 -7.85
CA VAL A 64 4.63 -1.67 -7.04
C VAL A 64 4.05 -2.97 -7.56
N ASP A 65 4.87 -3.99 -7.70
CA ASP A 65 4.41 -5.31 -8.12
C ASP A 65 3.57 -5.96 -7.03
N LYS A 66 2.55 -6.71 -7.43
CA LYS A 66 1.66 -7.39 -6.48
C LYS A 66 2.42 -8.27 -5.50
N GLU A 67 3.48 -8.90 -5.95
CA GLU A 67 4.29 -9.78 -5.12
C GLU A 67 4.98 -9.06 -3.98
N GLU A 68 5.24 -7.77 -4.13
CA GLU A 68 5.94 -6.99 -3.12
C GLU A 68 4.99 -6.33 -2.10
N ILE A 69 3.69 -6.33 -2.35
CA ILE A 69 2.72 -5.71 -1.44
C ILE A 69 2.75 -6.38 -0.07
N LYS A 70 2.86 -7.70 -0.05
CA LYS A 70 2.96 -8.47 1.18
C LYS A 70 4.18 -8.04 2.01
N ASP A 71 5.31 -7.87 1.35
CA ASP A 71 6.54 -7.44 2.01
C ASP A 71 6.44 -6.02 2.55
N ILE A 72 5.73 -5.16 1.84
CA ILE A 72 5.50 -3.79 2.26
C ILE A 72 4.65 -3.76 3.53
N LEU A 73 3.58 -4.55 3.57
CA LEU A 73 2.74 -4.64 4.76
C LEU A 73 3.50 -5.22 5.95
N TYR A 74 4.33 -6.24 5.69
CA TYR A 74 5.19 -6.80 6.73
C TYR A 74 6.11 -5.73 7.31
N ALA A 75 6.76 -4.97 6.44
CA ALA A 75 7.69 -3.92 6.87
C ALA A 75 6.95 -2.83 7.66
N TYR A 76 5.75 -2.46 7.24
CA TYR A 76 4.95 -1.48 7.94
C TYR A 76 4.59 -1.96 9.34
N GLN A 77 4.16 -3.21 9.47
CA GLN A 77 3.77 -3.78 10.76
C GLN A 77 4.95 -3.91 11.71
N HIS A 78 6.17 -4.00 11.18
CA HIS A 78 7.39 -4.04 11.97
C HIS A 78 7.97 -2.64 12.21
N LYS A 79 7.16 -1.60 11.97
CA LYS A 79 7.49 -0.21 12.26
C LYS A 79 8.72 0.30 11.54
N LYS A 80 8.97 -0.21 10.35
CA LYS A 80 10.03 0.32 9.50
C LYS A 80 9.55 1.61 8.84
N ASN A 81 10.48 2.45 8.46
CA ASN A 81 10.15 3.73 7.84
C ASN A 81 10.11 3.66 6.31
N TYR A 82 10.69 2.62 5.76
CA TYR A 82 10.77 2.46 4.31
C TYR A 82 10.84 0.98 3.94
N HIS A 83 10.58 0.71 2.66
CA HIS A 83 10.80 -0.60 2.07
C HIS A 83 11.48 -0.42 0.72
N ARG A 84 12.56 -1.17 0.49
CA ARG A 84 13.26 -1.13 -0.77
C ARG A 84 12.72 -2.19 -1.71
N LEU A 85 12.26 -1.75 -2.88
CA LEU A 85 11.74 -2.66 -3.89
C LEU A 85 12.88 -3.40 -4.59
N LYS A 86 12.55 -4.50 -5.26
CA LYS A 86 13.53 -5.28 -6.00
C LYS A 86 14.22 -4.47 -7.08
N ASN A 87 13.54 -3.46 -7.63
CA ASN A 87 14.14 -2.58 -8.64
C ASN A 87 15.04 -1.50 -8.05
N GLY A 88 15.22 -1.47 -6.74
CA GLY A 88 16.08 -0.50 -6.06
C GLY A 88 15.39 0.77 -5.59
N GLU A 89 14.14 0.98 -5.95
CA GLU A 89 13.41 2.16 -5.49
C GLU A 89 12.98 1.98 -4.03
N PHE A 90 12.79 3.11 -3.33
CA PHE A 90 12.32 3.10 -1.96
C PHE A 90 10.85 3.51 -1.90
N ILE A 91 10.09 2.80 -1.07
CA ILE A 91 8.69 3.14 -0.78
C ILE A 91 8.63 3.72 0.63
N ASN A 92 7.99 4.88 0.76
CA ASN A 92 7.76 5.52 2.04
C ASN A 92 6.65 4.78 2.78
N LEU A 93 6.96 4.26 3.96
CA LEU A 93 5.98 3.54 4.77
C LEU A 93 5.19 4.47 5.69
N ASP A 94 5.58 5.74 5.80
CA ASP A 94 4.79 6.74 6.50
C ASP A 94 3.82 7.39 5.50
N ASP A 95 2.96 6.58 4.94
CA ASP A 95 2.04 6.93 3.87
C ASP A 95 0.62 6.57 4.32
N ASP A 96 -0.31 7.49 4.17
CA ASP A 96 -1.69 7.29 4.59
C ASP A 96 -2.35 6.11 3.86
N SER A 97 -1.98 5.87 2.61
CA SER A 97 -2.51 4.72 1.86
C SER A 97 -2.15 3.39 2.54
N ILE A 98 -0.93 3.27 2.99
CA ILE A 98 -0.48 2.05 3.67
C ILE A 98 -1.14 1.93 5.03
N LYS A 99 -1.29 3.04 5.75
CA LYS A 99 -1.98 3.06 7.05
C LYS A 99 -3.43 2.61 6.89
N ASP A 100 -4.12 3.12 5.88
CA ASP A 100 -5.50 2.75 5.62
C ASP A 100 -5.62 1.28 5.22
N LEU A 101 -4.70 0.77 4.43
CA LEU A 101 -4.68 -0.63 4.05
C LEU A 101 -4.46 -1.53 5.26
N ASP A 102 -3.52 -1.16 6.13
CA ASP A 102 -3.27 -1.92 7.35
C ASP A 102 -4.49 -1.89 8.29
N LEU A 103 -5.14 -0.75 8.39
CA LEU A 103 -6.36 -0.62 9.19
C LEU A 103 -7.46 -1.53 8.65
N LEU A 104 -7.65 -1.55 7.32
CA LEU A 104 -8.62 -2.44 6.69
C LEU A 104 -8.33 -3.90 7.01
N PHE A 105 -7.08 -4.31 6.92
CA PHE A 105 -6.67 -5.67 7.23
C PHE A 105 -6.94 -6.02 8.68
N ASN A 106 -6.61 -5.11 9.60
CA ASN A 106 -6.87 -5.34 11.03
C ASN A 106 -8.35 -5.46 11.31
N ASP A 107 -9.16 -4.59 10.75
CA ASP A 107 -10.60 -4.58 11.00
C ASP A 107 -11.29 -5.81 10.42
N LEU A 108 -10.82 -6.32 9.28
CA LEU A 108 -11.35 -7.54 8.67
C LEU A 108 -10.66 -8.80 9.17
N ASN A 109 -9.71 -8.64 10.10
CA ASN A 109 -8.95 -9.75 10.66
C ASN A 109 -8.18 -10.54 9.60
N ILE A 110 -7.61 -9.81 8.65
CA ILE A 110 -6.76 -10.36 7.58
C ILE A 110 -5.31 -10.15 7.94
N GLU A 111 -4.49 -11.18 7.76
CA GLU A 111 -3.06 -11.05 7.95
C GLU A 111 -2.38 -10.87 6.59
N TYR A 112 -1.20 -10.23 6.59
CA TYR A 112 -0.47 -10.03 5.34
C TYR A 112 -0.12 -11.36 4.66
N ASN A 113 0.01 -12.44 5.44
CA ASN A 113 0.26 -13.77 4.90
C ASN A 113 -0.92 -14.36 4.14
N ASP A 114 -2.11 -13.81 4.33
CA ASP A 114 -3.32 -14.24 3.62
C ASP A 114 -3.35 -13.75 2.18
N LEU A 115 -2.52 -12.76 1.85
CA LEU A 115 -2.43 -12.26 0.49
C LEU A 115 -1.82 -13.31 -0.45
N LYS A 116 -2.54 -13.61 -1.52
CA LYS A 116 -2.07 -14.50 -2.58
C LYS A 116 -2.22 -13.76 -3.89
N ASP A 117 -1.10 -13.43 -4.50
CA ASP A 117 -1.08 -12.64 -5.75
C ASP A 117 -1.84 -11.32 -5.61
N GLY A 118 -1.72 -10.68 -4.45
CA GLY A 118 -2.39 -9.42 -4.18
C GLY A 118 -3.88 -9.54 -3.88
N GLU A 119 -4.40 -10.74 -3.68
CA GLU A 119 -5.83 -10.97 -3.46
C GLU A 119 -6.09 -11.65 -2.12
N VAL A 120 -7.15 -11.24 -1.44
CA VAL A 120 -7.65 -11.90 -0.23
C VAL A 120 -9.15 -12.11 -0.36
N GLU A 121 -9.67 -13.10 0.35
CA GLU A 121 -11.10 -13.39 0.38
C GLU A 121 -11.63 -13.21 1.78
N VAL A 122 -12.80 -12.59 1.90
CA VAL A 122 -13.49 -12.45 3.18
C VAL A 122 -14.96 -12.79 2.99
N ASP A 123 -15.64 -13.06 4.09
CA ASP A 123 -17.04 -13.40 4.06
C ASP A 123 -17.88 -12.20 3.62
N LYS A 124 -18.95 -12.46 2.88
CA LYS A 124 -19.85 -11.41 2.40
C LYS A 124 -20.51 -10.62 3.54
N TYR A 125 -20.52 -11.15 4.76
CA TYR A 125 -21.06 -10.41 5.91
C TYR A 125 -20.30 -9.13 6.20
N HIS A 126 -19.08 -8.99 5.70
CA HIS A 126 -18.29 -7.78 5.86
C HIS A 126 -18.60 -6.70 4.82
N SER A 127 -19.59 -6.95 3.95
CA SER A 127 -19.89 -6.05 2.84
C SER A 127 -20.23 -4.62 3.27
N LEU A 128 -21.10 -4.49 4.28
CA LEU A 128 -21.51 -3.17 4.72
C LEU A 128 -20.36 -2.42 5.39
N TYR A 129 -19.58 -3.12 6.20
CA TYR A 129 -18.38 -2.51 6.80
C TYR A 129 -17.43 -2.03 5.71
N LEU A 130 -17.21 -2.88 4.70
CA LEU A 130 -16.30 -2.56 3.62
C LEU A 130 -16.78 -1.35 2.82
N GLU A 131 -18.09 -1.29 2.54
CA GLU A 131 -18.68 -0.12 1.85
C GLU A 131 -18.47 1.17 2.65
N ASN A 132 -18.71 1.12 3.96
CA ASN A 132 -18.49 2.29 4.81
C ASN A 132 -17.02 2.68 4.86
N PHE A 133 -16.12 1.71 4.91
CA PHE A 133 -14.69 1.98 4.88
C PHE A 133 -14.29 2.64 3.56
N MET A 134 -14.79 2.12 2.44
CA MET A 134 -14.48 2.68 1.12
C MET A 134 -14.93 4.11 0.98
N ASN A 135 -16.08 4.46 1.56
CA ASN A 135 -16.62 5.80 1.47
C ASN A 135 -15.87 6.80 2.34
N SER A 136 -15.20 6.35 3.38
CA SER A 136 -14.47 7.22 4.30
C SER A 136 -12.96 7.24 4.08
N SER A 137 -12.44 6.31 3.30
CA SER A 137 -11.00 6.19 3.08
C SER A 137 -10.54 7.04 1.91
N SER A 138 -9.27 7.43 1.94
CA SER A 138 -8.63 8.13 0.84
C SER A 138 -8.16 7.20 -0.26
N LEU A 139 -8.26 5.88 -0.04
CA LEU A 139 -7.84 4.89 -1.02
C LEU A 139 -8.78 4.88 -2.22
N HIS A 140 -8.24 4.50 -3.36
CA HIS A 140 -9.02 4.37 -4.58
C HIS A 140 -9.59 2.96 -4.69
N PHE A 141 -10.92 2.87 -4.80
CA PHE A 141 -11.61 1.59 -4.84
C PHE A 141 -12.40 1.42 -6.12
N ASN A 142 -12.44 0.18 -6.61
CA ASN A 142 -13.31 -0.22 -7.72
C ASN A 142 -14.23 -1.32 -7.21
N ARG A 143 -15.54 -1.13 -7.42
CA ARG A 143 -16.54 -2.10 -7.03
C ARG A 143 -17.12 -2.78 -8.26
N ASP A 144 -17.26 -4.12 -8.22
CA ASP A 144 -17.93 -4.77 -9.32
C ASP A 144 -19.46 -4.67 -9.17
N GLN A 145 -20.19 -5.05 -10.21
CA GLN A 145 -21.64 -4.91 -10.21
C GLN A 145 -22.31 -5.81 -9.17
N HIS A 146 -21.81 -7.00 -8.96
CA HIS A 146 -22.37 -7.92 -7.99
C HIS A 146 -22.27 -7.37 -6.56
N PHE A 147 -21.16 -6.74 -6.24
CA PHE A 147 -20.99 -6.11 -4.94
C PHE A 147 -21.94 -4.92 -4.78
N GLN A 148 -22.05 -4.09 -5.81
CA GLN A 148 -22.97 -2.95 -5.79
C GLN A 148 -24.41 -3.41 -5.60
N ASP A 149 -24.81 -4.47 -6.27
CA ASP A 149 -26.17 -5.03 -6.15
C ASP A 149 -26.41 -5.53 -4.72
N LEU A 150 -25.42 -6.18 -4.13
CA LEU A 150 -25.55 -6.67 -2.76
C LEU A 150 -25.74 -5.50 -1.78
N ILE A 151 -24.96 -4.45 -1.92
CA ILE A 151 -25.07 -3.28 -1.05
C ILE A 151 -26.43 -2.61 -1.20
N SER A 152 -26.89 -2.44 -2.42
CA SER A 152 -28.21 -1.87 -2.69
C SER A 152 -29.33 -2.68 -2.02
N HIS A 153 -29.22 -4.02 -2.11
CA HIS A 153 -30.20 -4.92 -1.51
C HIS A 153 -30.21 -4.83 0.02
N ILE A 154 -29.03 -4.72 0.63
CA ILE A 154 -28.92 -4.56 2.08
C ILE A 154 -29.52 -3.23 2.51
N GLU A 155 -29.26 -2.15 1.80
CA GLU A 155 -29.79 -0.82 2.12
C GLU A 155 -31.29 -0.76 1.98
N GLU A 156 -31.87 -1.40 0.99
CA GLU A 156 -33.30 -1.50 0.83
C GLU A 156 -33.96 -2.18 2.01
N LYS A 157 -33.37 -3.24 2.53
CA LYS A 157 -33.93 -3.95 3.67
C LYS A 157 -33.81 -3.19 4.98
N ARG A 158 -32.91 -2.23 5.06
CA ARG A 158 -32.69 -1.44 6.27
C ARG A 158 -33.54 -0.18 6.33
N SER A 159 -34.08 0.23 5.21
CA SER A 159 -34.90 1.45 5.15
C SER A 159 -36.35 1.22 5.61
#